data_5ad0c22cb1f84707e752f26f37e108e6
#
_entry.id   5ad0c22cb1f84707e752f26f37e108e6
#
_cell.length_a   1.000
_cell.length_b   1.000
_cell.length_c   1.000
_cell.angle_alpha   90.00
_cell.angle_beta   90.00
_cell.angle_gamma   90.00
#
_symmetry.space_group_name_H-M   'P 1'
#
loop_
_entity.id
_entity.type
_entity.pdbx_description
1 polymer ?
#
loop_
_entity_poly.entity_id
_entity_poly.type
_entity_poly.pdbx_seq_one_letter_code
_entity_poly.pdbx_strand_id
1 'polypeptide(L)'
;MLAACGGNTGRGDSKGGTRLAQWYHQYGEAGTEQAVKRYAAGYDKADVSVQWRPGDYDRQTAAALLTDSGPDVFEGSPSLDQIQGGQVVDLTDLLEGVKDDFNPAVLTPKTYDGKIWGIPQVIDMQMLYYRKSLLKAAGVEPPTTLDALIDAAKRLTTAKVKGLFLGNDGGAGVLSGTPLNAAGLQLVTDDGKVGFDDPAAARTLGKLHHLYADKSLLLGAPTDWSDPAAFLQGLTAMQWSGLWALPQISKELGDDFGVLPFPKDGPHGAPAVPVGAYGSAVSARSRHRAAAKEYVKWLWVERTDYQEEFALSYGFHIPARISLARKAAKLRSGPAADAVRFTTEHGHAQPLLWTPANQTAYQDALVRIIKGGANPESEVRAVVRKVSAELDRVKKKR
;
A
#
# COMPACT_ATOMS: atom_id res chain seq x y z
N MET A 1 54.11 2.34 -5.63
CA MET A 1 53.28 2.13 -6.83
C MET A 1 52.00 1.45 -6.39
N LEU A 2 50.95 2.20 -6.24
CA LEU A 2 49.61 1.70 -5.92
C LEU A 2 48.82 1.68 -7.22
N ALA A 3 48.50 0.49 -7.70
CA ALA A 3 47.62 0.28 -8.85
C ALA A 3 46.16 0.41 -8.40
N ALA A 4 45.47 1.42 -8.88
CA ALA A 4 44.02 1.59 -8.72
C ALA A 4 43.34 0.62 -9.70
N CYS A 5 42.62 -0.40 -9.19
CA CYS A 5 41.71 -1.20 -9.99
C CYS A 5 40.44 -0.38 -10.25
N GLY A 6 40.38 0.24 -11.43
CA GLY A 6 39.14 0.83 -11.94
C GLY A 6 38.16 -0.27 -12.30
N GLY A 7 37.04 -0.36 -11.59
CA GLY A 7 35.93 -1.24 -11.93
C GLY A 7 35.36 -0.84 -13.30
N ASN A 8 35.47 -1.73 -14.26
CA ASN A 8 34.88 -1.59 -15.59
C ASN A 8 33.34 -1.74 -15.48
N THR A 9 32.65 -0.62 -15.37
CA THR A 9 31.20 -0.59 -15.60
C THR A 9 31.02 -0.79 -17.11
N GLY A 10 30.57 -2.00 -17.48
CA GLY A 10 30.35 -2.41 -18.86
C GLY A 10 29.49 -1.41 -19.63
N ARG A 11 30.13 -0.49 -20.34
CA ARG A 11 29.56 0.32 -21.39
C ARG A 11 29.61 -0.50 -22.67
N GLY A 12 28.53 -1.26 -22.93
CA GLY A 12 28.28 -1.70 -24.31
C GLY A 12 28.03 -0.47 -25.17
N ASP A 13 28.57 -0.49 -26.40
CA ASP A 13 28.40 0.56 -27.39
C ASP A 13 26.93 0.94 -27.56
N SER A 14 26.55 2.11 -27.07
CA SER A 14 25.22 2.66 -27.25
C SER A 14 25.17 3.30 -28.65
N LYS A 15 24.27 2.79 -29.50
CA LYS A 15 23.69 3.59 -30.58
C LYS A 15 23.18 4.86 -29.91
N GLY A 16 23.62 6.04 -30.34
CA GLY A 16 23.37 7.34 -29.68
C GLY A 16 21.91 7.67 -29.47
N GLY A 17 21.27 7.01 -28.48
CA GLY A 17 19.87 7.10 -28.13
C GLY A 17 19.66 7.68 -26.73
N THR A 18 18.44 8.12 -26.45
CA THR A 18 18.00 8.59 -25.13
C THR A 18 18.15 7.48 -24.10
N ARG A 19 18.72 7.82 -22.92
CA ARG A 19 18.82 6.90 -21.78
C ARG A 19 17.91 7.37 -20.68
N LEU A 20 17.16 6.44 -20.09
CA LEU A 20 16.25 6.69 -18.97
C LEU A 20 16.63 5.83 -17.77
N ALA A 21 16.64 6.40 -16.58
CA ALA A 21 16.76 5.69 -15.32
C ALA A 21 15.35 5.48 -14.71
N GLN A 22 14.98 4.23 -14.51
CA GLN A 22 13.73 3.86 -13.86
C GLN A 22 14.00 3.22 -12.50
N TRP A 23 13.33 3.69 -11.43
CA TRP A 23 13.45 3.15 -10.09
C TRP A 23 12.20 2.41 -9.67
N TYR A 24 12.42 1.22 -9.07
CA TYR A 24 11.42 0.41 -8.39
C TYR A 24 11.84 0.13 -6.95
N HIS A 25 10.87 0.02 -6.05
CA HIS A 25 11.14 -0.58 -4.75
C HIS A 25 11.42 -2.08 -4.90
N GLN A 26 12.05 -2.66 -3.88
CA GLN A 26 12.26 -4.10 -3.84
C GLN A 26 10.94 -4.80 -3.49
N TYR A 27 10.35 -5.48 -4.45
CA TYR A 27 9.23 -6.39 -4.23
C TYR A 27 9.72 -7.69 -3.57
N GLY A 28 8.85 -8.28 -2.71
CA GLY A 28 9.11 -9.61 -2.13
C GLY A 28 8.79 -10.76 -3.07
N GLU A 29 8.02 -10.50 -4.14
CA GLU A 29 7.48 -11.50 -5.03
C GLU A 29 8.50 -11.92 -6.08
N ALA A 30 8.70 -13.24 -6.16
CA ALA A 30 9.67 -13.82 -7.08
C ALA A 30 9.33 -13.55 -8.55
N GLY A 31 10.30 -13.11 -9.33
CA GLY A 31 10.15 -12.86 -10.76
C GLY A 31 9.76 -11.42 -11.13
N THR A 32 9.31 -10.60 -10.19
CA THR A 32 8.88 -9.21 -10.46
C THR A 32 10.04 -8.36 -11.00
N GLU A 33 11.23 -8.46 -10.41
CA GLU A 33 12.42 -7.74 -10.90
C GLU A 33 12.77 -8.12 -12.35
N GLN A 34 12.76 -9.41 -12.65
CA GLN A 34 13.03 -9.91 -14.00
C GLN A 34 11.97 -9.43 -15.01
N ALA A 35 10.69 -9.37 -14.57
CA ALA A 35 9.60 -8.91 -15.41
C ALA A 35 9.77 -7.43 -15.78
N VAL A 36 9.97 -6.55 -14.80
CA VAL A 36 10.11 -5.11 -15.09
C VAL A 36 11.36 -4.80 -15.92
N LYS A 37 12.46 -5.54 -15.71
CA LYS A 37 13.66 -5.44 -16.57
C LYS A 37 13.38 -5.90 -18.01
N ARG A 38 12.59 -6.97 -18.18
CA ARG A 38 12.16 -7.45 -19.51
C ARG A 38 11.24 -6.45 -20.19
N TYR A 39 10.30 -5.83 -19.46
CA TYR A 39 9.43 -4.79 -19.99
C TYR A 39 10.25 -3.60 -20.47
N ALA A 40 11.17 -3.12 -19.65
CA ALA A 40 12.06 -2.02 -20.03
C ALA A 40 12.89 -2.34 -21.28
N ALA A 41 13.46 -3.55 -21.38
CA ALA A 41 14.22 -3.99 -22.55
C ALA A 41 13.37 -4.12 -23.83
N GLY A 42 12.04 -4.26 -23.69
CA GLY A 42 11.11 -4.29 -24.82
C GLY A 42 10.77 -2.91 -25.40
N TYR A 43 11.23 -1.83 -24.78
CA TYR A 43 11.04 -0.48 -25.30
C TYR A 43 12.15 -0.09 -26.28
N ASP A 44 11.80 0.23 -27.52
CA ASP A 44 12.76 0.43 -28.62
C ASP A 44 13.17 1.90 -28.83
N LYS A 45 12.48 2.88 -28.19
CA LYS A 45 12.74 4.32 -28.39
C LYS A 45 13.75 4.90 -27.40
N ALA A 46 14.11 4.17 -26.34
CA ALA A 46 15.13 4.57 -25.37
C ALA A 46 15.79 3.36 -24.71
N ASP A 47 17.01 3.54 -24.24
CA ASP A 47 17.69 2.58 -23.36
C ASP A 47 17.24 2.82 -21.91
N VAL A 48 16.42 1.93 -21.33
CA VAL A 48 15.85 2.09 -20.00
C VAL A 48 16.59 1.21 -19.00
N SER A 49 17.31 1.83 -18.08
CA SER A 49 18.00 1.16 -16.98
C SER A 49 17.10 1.06 -15.75
N VAL A 50 16.67 -0.14 -15.41
CA VAL A 50 15.86 -0.43 -14.21
C VAL A 50 16.77 -0.61 -13.00
N GLN A 51 16.51 0.15 -11.94
CA GLN A 51 17.19 0.07 -10.66
C GLN A 51 16.23 -0.44 -9.58
N TRP A 52 16.58 -1.57 -8.97
CA TRP A 52 15.88 -2.20 -7.86
C TRP A 52 16.41 -1.64 -6.55
N ARG A 53 15.54 -0.99 -5.75
CA ARG A 53 15.94 -0.22 -4.58
C ARG A 53 15.47 -0.89 -3.28
N PRO A 54 16.36 -1.54 -2.53
CA PRO A 54 16.03 -2.10 -1.23
C PRO A 54 15.94 -1.00 -0.14
N GLY A 55 15.28 -1.34 0.96
CA GLY A 55 15.16 -0.50 2.13
C GLY A 55 14.05 0.55 2.03
N ASP A 56 14.24 1.71 2.66
CA ASP A 56 13.25 2.78 2.68
C ASP A 56 13.22 3.53 1.33
N TYR A 57 12.50 2.93 0.38
CA TYR A 57 12.40 3.39 -1.00
C TYR A 57 11.79 4.79 -1.12
N ASP A 58 10.72 5.06 -0.37
CA ASP A 58 10.02 6.34 -0.47
C ASP A 58 10.90 7.50 -0.03
N ARG A 59 11.67 7.30 1.04
CA ARG A 59 12.63 8.30 1.52
C ARG A 59 13.80 8.47 0.54
N GLN A 60 14.31 7.38 -0.03
CA GLN A 60 15.37 7.45 -1.06
C GLN A 60 14.91 8.23 -2.28
N THR A 61 13.69 7.94 -2.76
CA THR A 61 13.10 8.61 -3.93
C THR A 61 12.82 10.08 -3.65
N ALA A 62 12.22 10.41 -2.50
CA ALA A 62 11.97 11.79 -2.11
C ALA A 62 13.26 12.64 -2.07
N ALA A 63 14.36 12.09 -1.55
CA ALA A 63 15.65 12.76 -1.54
C ALA A 63 16.23 12.92 -2.97
N ALA A 64 16.12 11.89 -3.79
CA ALA A 64 16.67 11.88 -5.15
C ALA A 64 15.95 12.86 -6.09
N LEU A 65 14.64 13.05 -5.94
CA LEU A 65 13.85 14.02 -6.72
C LEU A 65 14.28 15.47 -6.52
N LEU A 66 15.06 15.75 -5.47
CA LEU A 66 15.66 17.07 -5.23
C LEU A 66 17.01 17.26 -5.94
N THR A 67 17.53 16.23 -6.59
CA THR A 67 18.86 16.23 -7.22
C THR A 67 18.79 15.90 -8.71
N ASP A 68 19.85 16.23 -9.45
CA ASP A 68 19.96 15.92 -10.88
C ASP A 68 20.42 14.46 -11.15
N SER A 69 20.74 13.70 -10.11
CA SER A 69 21.12 12.28 -10.17
C SER A 69 19.98 11.33 -9.84
N GLY A 70 18.77 11.86 -9.66
CA GLY A 70 17.55 11.08 -9.43
C GLY A 70 17.08 10.32 -10.68
N PRO A 71 16.01 9.51 -10.55
CA PRO A 71 15.43 8.79 -11.66
C PRO A 71 14.72 9.73 -12.65
N ASP A 72 14.59 9.28 -13.91
CA ASP A 72 13.71 9.90 -14.90
C ASP A 72 12.25 9.45 -14.66
N VAL A 73 12.09 8.14 -14.43
CA VAL A 73 10.81 7.50 -14.10
C VAL A 73 10.97 6.79 -12.76
N PHE A 74 10.00 6.87 -11.90
CA PHE A 74 10.01 6.16 -10.63
C PHE A 74 8.63 5.60 -10.29
N GLU A 75 8.65 4.48 -9.60
CA GLU A 75 7.48 3.92 -9.00
C GLU A 75 7.13 4.71 -7.73
N GLY A 76 5.85 5.06 -7.55
CA GLY A 76 5.44 5.78 -6.37
C GLY A 76 4.05 6.40 -6.48
N SER A 77 3.67 7.05 -5.39
CA SER A 77 2.51 7.94 -5.33
C SER A 77 3.02 9.32 -4.91
N PRO A 78 3.20 10.25 -5.87
CA PRO A 78 3.70 11.58 -5.54
C PRO A 78 2.88 12.24 -4.45
N SER A 79 3.54 12.71 -3.40
CA SER A 79 2.90 13.43 -2.31
C SER A 79 2.47 14.83 -2.75
N LEU A 80 1.54 15.43 -2.01
CA LEU A 80 1.08 16.78 -2.30
C LEU A 80 2.24 17.80 -2.28
N ASP A 81 3.19 17.67 -1.34
CA ASP A 81 4.36 18.55 -1.29
C ASP A 81 5.27 18.40 -2.52
N GLN A 82 5.41 17.19 -3.07
CA GLN A 82 6.15 16.96 -4.32
C GLN A 82 5.46 17.58 -5.52
N ILE A 83 4.13 17.46 -5.59
CA ILE A 83 3.31 18.06 -6.66
C ILE A 83 3.39 19.59 -6.58
N GLN A 84 3.09 20.17 -5.43
CA GLN A 84 3.12 21.62 -5.22
C GLN A 84 4.54 22.20 -5.33
N GLY A 85 5.56 21.41 -4.99
CA GLY A 85 6.97 21.75 -5.14
C GLY A 85 7.52 21.60 -6.56
N GLY A 86 6.68 21.21 -7.53
CA GLY A 86 7.08 21.06 -8.94
C GLY A 86 8.13 19.96 -9.15
N GLN A 87 8.15 18.92 -8.32
CA GLN A 87 9.12 17.84 -8.41
C GLN A 87 8.73 16.74 -9.41
N VAL A 88 7.47 16.71 -9.83
CA VAL A 88 6.89 15.71 -10.73
C VAL A 88 6.20 16.37 -11.91
N VAL A 89 6.04 15.61 -12.98
CA VAL A 89 5.46 16.06 -14.26
C VAL A 89 3.99 15.69 -14.34
N ASP A 90 3.18 16.58 -14.91
CA ASP A 90 1.77 16.33 -15.27
C ASP A 90 1.68 15.25 -16.35
N LEU A 91 0.91 14.19 -16.08
CA LEU A 91 0.70 13.03 -16.94
C LEU A 91 -0.73 12.91 -17.45
N THR A 92 -1.53 13.96 -17.34
CA THR A 92 -2.97 13.96 -17.69
C THR A 92 -3.22 13.54 -19.13
N ASP A 93 -2.39 14.03 -20.06
CA ASP A 93 -2.46 13.73 -21.49
C ASP A 93 -2.21 12.23 -21.81
N LEU A 94 -1.52 11.49 -20.93
CA LEU A 94 -1.26 10.08 -21.17
C LEU A 94 -2.54 9.23 -21.07
N LEU A 95 -3.55 9.68 -20.34
CA LEU A 95 -4.81 8.96 -20.15
C LEU A 95 -5.94 9.42 -21.03
N GLU A 96 -5.65 10.23 -22.04
CA GLU A 96 -6.67 10.68 -23.02
C GLU A 96 -7.36 9.47 -23.67
N GLY A 97 -8.69 9.45 -23.63
CA GLY A 97 -9.52 8.39 -24.20
C GLY A 97 -9.56 7.06 -23.41
N VAL A 98 -8.78 6.93 -22.34
CA VAL A 98 -8.75 5.69 -21.54
C VAL A 98 -8.89 5.91 -20.02
N LYS A 99 -9.02 7.16 -19.59
CA LYS A 99 -9.08 7.53 -18.17
C LYS A 99 -10.17 6.78 -17.41
N ASP A 100 -11.35 6.65 -18.00
CA ASP A 100 -12.52 6.04 -17.36
C ASP A 100 -12.40 4.52 -17.20
N ASP A 101 -11.41 3.89 -17.83
CA ASP A 101 -11.09 2.48 -17.63
C ASP A 101 -10.15 2.25 -16.43
N PHE A 102 -9.54 3.30 -15.87
CA PHE A 102 -8.79 3.18 -14.63
C PHE A 102 -9.70 3.24 -13.41
N ASN A 103 -9.47 2.36 -12.44
CA ASN A 103 -10.26 2.32 -11.22
C ASN A 103 -10.11 3.63 -10.42
N PRO A 104 -11.21 4.32 -10.10
CA PRO A 104 -11.16 5.58 -9.35
C PRO A 104 -10.45 5.47 -8.00
N ALA A 105 -10.54 4.31 -7.32
CA ALA A 105 -9.91 4.10 -6.02
C ALA A 105 -8.39 4.29 -6.04
N VAL A 106 -7.73 4.05 -7.19
CA VAL A 106 -6.27 4.22 -7.33
C VAL A 106 -5.88 5.41 -8.21
N LEU A 107 -6.80 5.94 -9.01
CA LEU A 107 -6.54 7.12 -9.84
C LEU A 107 -6.81 8.44 -9.07
N THR A 108 -7.87 8.49 -8.26
CA THR A 108 -8.22 9.69 -7.48
C THR A 108 -7.08 10.15 -6.56
N PRO A 109 -6.40 9.28 -5.79
CA PRO A 109 -5.27 9.69 -4.95
C PRO A 109 -4.05 10.21 -5.73
N LYS A 110 -4.01 10.01 -7.05
CA LYS A 110 -2.96 10.51 -7.95
C LYS A 110 -3.41 11.73 -8.75
N THR A 111 -4.60 12.24 -8.46
CA THR A 111 -5.20 13.41 -9.13
C THR A 111 -5.22 14.59 -8.17
N TYR A 112 -4.68 15.73 -8.61
CA TYR A 112 -4.69 16.98 -7.87
C TYR A 112 -4.86 18.16 -8.85
N ASP A 113 -5.76 19.07 -8.52
CA ASP A 113 -6.08 20.25 -9.32
C ASP A 113 -6.44 19.90 -10.79
N GLY A 114 -7.25 18.84 -10.95
CA GLY A 114 -7.69 18.33 -12.25
C GLY A 114 -6.60 17.59 -13.05
N LYS A 115 -5.38 17.51 -12.54
CA LYS A 115 -4.21 16.90 -13.19
C LYS A 115 -3.84 15.57 -12.58
N ILE A 116 -3.26 14.68 -13.39
CA ILE A 116 -2.81 13.35 -13.01
C ILE A 116 -1.30 13.34 -12.86
N TRP A 117 -0.80 12.91 -11.70
CA TRP A 117 0.62 12.98 -11.31
C TRP A 117 1.29 11.62 -11.22
N GLY A 118 0.56 10.54 -11.52
CA GLY A 118 1.08 9.18 -11.56
C GLY A 118 0.08 8.26 -12.27
N ILE A 119 0.58 7.30 -13.03
CA ILE A 119 -0.23 6.30 -13.72
C ILE A 119 -0.30 5.05 -12.84
N PRO A 120 -1.48 4.63 -12.35
CA PRO A 120 -1.61 3.43 -11.52
C PRO A 120 -1.14 2.18 -12.27
N GLN A 121 -0.37 1.32 -11.59
CA GLN A 121 0.13 0.05 -12.15
C GLN A 121 -0.84 -1.10 -11.83
N VAL A 122 -1.22 -1.22 -10.57
CA VAL A 122 -2.10 -2.25 -10.02
C VAL A 122 -2.99 -1.66 -8.93
N ILE A 123 -3.88 -2.46 -8.36
CA ILE A 123 -4.56 -2.17 -7.11
C ILE A 123 -4.02 -3.13 -6.06
N ASP A 124 -3.41 -2.59 -5.03
CA ASP A 124 -3.06 -3.29 -3.81
C ASP A 124 -4.18 -3.14 -2.78
N MET A 125 -4.46 -4.21 -2.06
CA MET A 125 -5.38 -4.19 -0.93
C MET A 125 -4.86 -5.10 0.17
N GLN A 126 -5.27 -4.83 1.39
CA GLN A 126 -4.93 -5.64 2.56
C GLN A 126 -6.19 -6.21 3.19
N MET A 127 -6.05 -7.39 3.80
CA MET A 127 -7.15 -8.11 4.43
C MET A 127 -6.66 -8.99 5.57
N LEU A 128 -7.57 -9.48 6.38
CA LEU A 128 -7.29 -10.41 7.45
C LEU A 128 -7.35 -11.85 6.92
N TYR A 129 -6.24 -12.57 7.00
CA TYR A 129 -6.17 -14.02 6.81
C TYR A 129 -6.40 -14.72 8.13
N TYR A 130 -7.12 -15.84 8.13
CA TYR A 130 -7.36 -16.66 9.32
C TYR A 130 -7.30 -18.16 9.01
N ARG A 131 -6.85 -18.96 9.99
CA ARG A 131 -6.80 -20.43 9.91
C ARG A 131 -8.14 -21.03 10.31
N LYS A 132 -8.86 -21.62 9.35
CA LYS A 132 -10.17 -22.25 9.59
C LYS A 132 -10.11 -23.34 10.65
N SER A 133 -9.09 -24.20 10.58
CA SER A 133 -8.90 -25.28 11.54
C SER A 133 -8.69 -24.79 12.97
N LEU A 134 -7.93 -23.71 13.17
CA LEU A 134 -7.65 -23.15 14.49
C LEU A 134 -8.90 -22.46 15.07
N LEU A 135 -9.63 -21.69 14.26
CA LEU A 135 -10.89 -21.08 14.69
C LEU A 135 -11.89 -22.17 15.11
N LYS A 136 -12.08 -23.20 14.25
CA LYS A 136 -12.98 -24.31 14.54
C LYS A 136 -12.60 -25.05 15.83
N ALA A 137 -11.32 -25.36 16.01
CA ALA A 137 -10.82 -26.06 17.22
C ALA A 137 -11.07 -25.25 18.51
N ALA A 138 -11.03 -23.91 18.44
CA ALA A 138 -11.30 -23.02 19.56
C ALA A 138 -12.79 -22.67 19.70
N GLY A 139 -13.68 -23.14 18.81
CA GLY A 139 -15.09 -22.75 18.77
C GLY A 139 -15.28 -21.26 18.53
N VAL A 140 -14.44 -20.65 17.69
CA VAL A 140 -14.46 -19.22 17.34
C VAL A 140 -14.99 -19.06 15.93
N GLU A 141 -16.01 -18.22 15.75
CA GLU A 141 -16.47 -17.82 14.42
C GLU A 141 -15.57 -16.74 13.82
N PRO A 142 -15.48 -16.64 12.49
CA PRO A 142 -14.77 -15.56 11.82
C PRO A 142 -15.30 -14.18 12.28
N PRO A 143 -14.43 -13.27 12.80
CA PRO A 143 -14.86 -12.04 13.43
C PRO A 143 -15.44 -11.02 12.46
N THR A 144 -16.63 -10.49 12.74
CA THR A 144 -17.31 -9.47 11.91
C THR A 144 -17.36 -8.09 12.58
N THR A 145 -16.96 -7.99 13.84
CA THR A 145 -16.84 -6.73 14.59
C THR A 145 -15.47 -6.63 15.24
N LEU A 146 -15.02 -5.41 15.55
CA LEU A 146 -13.73 -5.21 16.24
C LEU A 146 -13.68 -5.90 17.60
N ASP A 147 -14.78 -5.86 18.37
CA ASP A 147 -14.85 -6.57 19.64
C ASP A 147 -14.74 -8.09 19.46
N ALA A 148 -15.38 -8.65 18.42
CA ALA A 148 -15.24 -10.06 18.08
C ALA A 148 -13.82 -10.43 17.62
N LEU A 149 -13.10 -9.53 16.90
CA LEU A 149 -11.71 -9.74 16.53
C LEU A 149 -10.79 -9.80 17.76
N ILE A 150 -11.01 -8.90 18.72
CA ILE A 150 -10.24 -8.86 19.98
C ILE A 150 -10.50 -10.14 20.80
N ASP A 151 -11.76 -10.54 20.96
CA ASP A 151 -12.11 -11.78 21.66
C ASP A 151 -11.55 -13.01 20.96
N ALA A 152 -11.68 -13.10 19.63
CA ALA A 152 -11.10 -14.17 18.83
C ALA A 152 -9.59 -14.24 19.01
N ALA A 153 -8.87 -13.13 18.92
CA ALA A 153 -7.42 -13.08 19.10
C ALA A 153 -7.01 -13.58 20.50
N LYS A 154 -7.75 -13.18 21.54
CA LYS A 154 -7.53 -13.64 22.91
C LYS A 154 -7.75 -15.15 23.06
N ARG A 155 -8.88 -15.66 22.58
CA ARG A 155 -9.25 -17.09 22.67
C ARG A 155 -8.32 -18.00 21.86
N LEU A 156 -7.80 -17.53 20.72
CA LEU A 156 -6.86 -18.26 19.87
C LEU A 156 -5.42 -18.23 20.40
N THR A 157 -5.11 -17.37 21.39
CA THR A 157 -3.79 -17.26 21.96
C THR A 157 -3.52 -18.41 22.93
N THR A 158 -2.43 -19.10 22.68
CA THR A 158 -1.87 -20.19 23.50
C THR A 158 -0.42 -19.92 23.85
N ALA A 159 0.23 -20.85 24.54
CA ALA A 159 1.67 -20.77 24.79
C ALA A 159 2.52 -20.83 23.51
N LYS A 160 1.99 -21.43 22.42
CA LYS A 160 2.73 -21.66 21.17
C LYS A 160 2.27 -20.79 20.01
N VAL A 161 1.01 -20.36 20.00
CA VAL A 161 0.37 -19.64 18.90
C VAL A 161 -0.19 -18.33 19.45
N LYS A 162 0.05 -17.24 18.74
CA LYS A 162 -0.62 -15.96 19.02
C LYS A 162 -1.91 -15.82 18.22
N GLY A 163 -2.87 -15.09 18.75
CA GLY A 163 -4.17 -14.92 18.09
C GLY A 163 -4.08 -14.10 16.81
N LEU A 164 -3.24 -13.04 16.81
CA LEU A 164 -3.20 -12.07 15.71
C LEU A 164 -1.79 -11.52 15.47
N PHE A 165 -1.42 -11.37 14.20
CA PHE A 165 -0.22 -10.66 13.76
C PHE A 165 -0.59 -9.45 12.89
N LEU A 166 -0.16 -8.27 13.31
CA LEU A 166 -0.35 -6.98 12.65
C LEU A 166 0.99 -6.27 12.39
N GLY A 167 2.09 -7.01 12.34
CA GLY A 167 3.45 -6.46 12.34
C GLY A 167 4.03 -6.30 13.75
N ASN A 168 5.35 -6.12 13.80
CA ASN A 168 6.10 -6.05 15.06
C ASN A 168 5.88 -4.75 15.86
N ASP A 169 5.26 -3.77 15.24
CA ASP A 169 4.84 -2.52 15.87
C ASP A 169 3.44 -2.62 16.53
N GLY A 170 2.77 -3.76 16.40
CA GLY A 170 1.43 -3.99 16.95
C GLY A 170 0.31 -3.42 16.11
N GLY A 171 0.56 -3.12 14.84
CA GLY A 171 -0.42 -2.62 13.88
C GLY A 171 -0.43 -1.11 13.68
N ALA A 172 0.42 -0.38 14.39
CA ALA A 172 0.45 1.09 14.30
C ALA A 172 0.79 1.58 12.88
N GLY A 173 1.67 0.86 12.18
CA GLY A 173 2.05 1.17 10.79
C GLY A 173 1.00 0.70 9.79
N VAL A 174 0.70 -0.62 9.82
CA VAL A 174 -0.09 -1.27 8.77
C VAL A 174 -1.57 -0.92 8.82
N LEU A 175 -2.17 -0.77 9.99
CA LEU A 175 -3.59 -0.47 10.09
C LEU A 175 -3.92 0.95 9.59
N SER A 176 -2.99 1.91 9.77
CA SER A 176 -3.18 3.29 9.32
C SER A 176 -4.61 3.80 9.66
N GLY A 177 -5.33 4.37 8.70
CA GLY A 177 -6.71 4.86 8.86
C GLY A 177 -7.80 3.78 8.90
N THR A 178 -7.46 2.51 8.67
CA THR A 178 -8.44 1.42 8.56
C THR A 178 -9.38 1.30 9.77
N PRO A 179 -8.91 1.39 11.04
CA PRO A 179 -9.82 1.35 12.19
C PRO A 179 -10.79 2.52 12.23
N LEU A 180 -10.37 3.72 11.78
CA LEU A 180 -11.26 4.88 11.68
C LEU A 180 -12.33 4.65 10.61
N ASN A 181 -11.93 4.16 9.44
CA ASN A 181 -12.87 3.82 8.37
C ASN A 181 -13.87 2.75 8.83
N ALA A 182 -13.39 1.75 9.58
CA ALA A 182 -14.24 0.71 10.16
C ALA A 182 -15.25 1.25 11.20
N ALA A 183 -14.98 2.41 11.79
CA ALA A 183 -15.89 3.14 12.67
C ALA A 183 -16.81 4.12 11.91
N GLY A 184 -16.76 4.16 10.57
CA GLY A 184 -17.53 5.09 9.74
C GLY A 184 -16.91 6.49 9.65
N LEU A 185 -15.63 6.64 10.00
CA LEU A 185 -14.90 7.91 9.99
C LEU A 185 -13.92 7.97 8.81
N GLN A 186 -13.46 9.16 8.47
CA GLN A 186 -12.48 9.40 7.42
C GLN A 186 -11.20 10.03 8.00
N LEU A 187 -10.06 9.85 7.34
CA LEU A 187 -8.84 10.58 7.69
C LEU A 187 -8.99 12.07 7.39
N VAL A 188 -9.48 12.38 6.20
CA VAL A 188 -9.76 13.72 5.71
C VAL A 188 -11.10 13.69 4.99
N THR A 189 -11.97 14.64 5.26
CA THR A 189 -13.27 14.79 4.60
C THR A 189 -13.12 15.36 3.19
N ASP A 190 -14.17 15.28 2.37
CA ASP A 190 -14.16 15.78 0.99
C ASP A 190 -13.90 17.30 0.92
N ASP A 191 -14.32 18.05 1.95
CA ASP A 191 -14.03 19.50 2.07
C ASP A 191 -12.63 19.78 2.67
N GLY A 192 -11.84 18.72 2.87
CA GLY A 192 -10.44 18.78 3.28
C GLY A 192 -10.24 19.11 4.76
N LYS A 193 -11.17 18.75 5.64
CA LYS A 193 -11.03 18.86 7.10
C LYS A 193 -10.66 17.52 7.70
N VAL A 194 -10.30 17.52 8.99
CA VAL A 194 -10.11 16.30 9.76
C VAL A 194 -11.44 15.54 9.84
N GLY A 195 -11.46 14.28 9.42
CA GLY A 195 -12.67 13.47 9.35
C GLY A 195 -12.88 12.54 10.56
N PHE A 196 -12.02 12.64 11.58
CA PHE A 196 -12.09 11.80 12.79
C PHE A 196 -12.07 12.62 14.10
N ASP A 197 -12.45 13.88 14.04
CA ASP A 197 -12.72 14.69 15.25
C ASP A 197 -14.08 14.32 15.85
N ASP A 198 -14.16 13.06 16.28
CA ASP A 198 -15.36 12.42 16.79
C ASP A 198 -15.00 11.49 17.96
N PRO A 199 -15.81 11.41 19.04
CA PRO A 199 -15.59 10.48 20.13
C PRO A 199 -15.48 9.01 19.73
N ALA A 200 -16.06 8.60 18.59
CA ALA A 200 -15.90 7.25 18.04
C ALA A 200 -14.44 6.91 17.72
N ALA A 201 -13.65 7.88 17.26
CA ALA A 201 -12.24 7.67 16.99
C ALA A 201 -11.49 7.20 18.26
N ALA A 202 -11.65 7.90 19.36
CA ALA A 202 -11.00 7.54 20.61
C ALA A 202 -11.48 6.17 21.13
N ARG A 203 -12.78 5.89 21.04
CA ARG A 203 -13.33 4.58 21.45
C ARG A 203 -12.75 3.44 20.61
N THR A 204 -12.76 3.56 19.30
CA THR A 204 -12.27 2.51 18.38
C THR A 204 -10.77 2.28 18.54
N LEU A 205 -9.97 3.36 18.54
CA LEU A 205 -8.52 3.23 18.69
C LEU A 205 -8.12 2.71 20.08
N GLY A 206 -8.86 3.10 21.12
CA GLY A 206 -8.65 2.60 22.48
C GLY A 206 -8.86 1.10 22.63
N LYS A 207 -9.81 0.50 21.88
CA LYS A 207 -10.04 -0.95 21.86
C LYS A 207 -8.81 -1.74 21.41
N LEU A 208 -7.99 -1.19 20.50
CA LEU A 208 -6.80 -1.88 20.00
C LEU A 208 -5.77 -2.17 21.11
N HIS A 209 -5.78 -1.39 22.20
CA HIS A 209 -4.92 -1.67 23.35
C HIS A 209 -5.16 -3.05 23.96
N HIS A 210 -6.39 -3.56 23.93
CA HIS A 210 -6.72 -4.89 24.48
C HIS A 210 -5.94 -6.00 23.77
N LEU A 211 -5.69 -5.89 22.47
CA LEU A 211 -4.86 -6.86 21.73
C LEU A 211 -3.44 -6.96 22.30
N TYR A 212 -2.88 -5.83 22.74
CA TYR A 212 -1.54 -5.78 23.35
C TYR A 212 -1.60 -6.22 24.83
N ALA A 213 -2.52 -5.67 25.59
CA ALA A 213 -2.68 -5.95 27.04
C ALA A 213 -2.97 -7.42 27.31
N ASP A 214 -3.82 -8.06 26.49
CA ASP A 214 -4.16 -9.48 26.55
C ASP A 214 -3.04 -10.39 26.00
N LYS A 215 -1.92 -9.83 25.52
CA LYS A 215 -0.80 -10.55 24.88
C LYS A 215 -1.21 -11.40 23.69
N SER A 216 -2.26 -10.98 22.98
CA SER A 216 -2.83 -11.67 21.83
C SER A 216 -2.05 -11.42 20.55
N LEU A 217 -1.25 -10.34 20.52
CA LEU A 217 -0.42 -10.02 19.37
C LEU A 217 0.87 -10.84 19.34
N LEU A 218 1.21 -11.33 18.15
CA LEU A 218 2.56 -11.77 17.85
C LEU A 218 3.46 -10.55 17.71
N LEU A 219 4.51 -10.47 18.51
CA LEU A 219 5.54 -9.44 18.45
C LEU A 219 6.91 -10.09 18.38
N GLY A 220 7.84 -9.49 17.68
CA GLY A 220 9.18 -10.04 17.48
C GLY A 220 9.23 -11.19 16.49
N ALA A 221 8.29 -11.25 15.54
CA ALA A 221 8.36 -12.17 14.41
C ALA A 221 9.61 -11.88 13.56
N PRO A 222 10.21 -12.92 12.92
CA PRO A 222 11.41 -12.75 12.09
C PRO A 222 11.13 -11.98 10.80
N THR A 223 9.87 -11.93 10.37
CA THR A 223 9.40 -11.21 9.20
C THR A 223 8.36 -10.16 9.58
N ASP A 224 8.08 -9.23 8.69
CA ASP A 224 7.05 -8.23 8.94
C ASP A 224 5.67 -8.67 8.41
N TRP A 225 4.65 -7.86 8.64
CA TRP A 225 3.24 -8.11 8.31
C TRP A 225 3.00 -8.45 6.82
N SER A 226 3.82 -7.92 5.92
CA SER A 226 3.72 -8.14 4.48
C SER A 226 4.12 -9.55 4.03
N ASP A 227 4.93 -10.25 4.84
CA ASP A 227 5.36 -11.62 4.59
C ASP A 227 4.47 -12.61 5.35
N PRO A 228 3.86 -13.61 4.69
CA PRO A 228 2.97 -14.57 5.33
C PRO A 228 3.69 -15.64 6.17
N ALA A 229 5.02 -15.62 6.28
CA ALA A 229 5.78 -16.70 6.94
C ALA A 229 5.34 -16.96 8.38
N ALA A 230 5.03 -15.92 9.17
CA ALA A 230 4.54 -16.11 10.54
C ALA A 230 3.21 -16.90 10.59
N PHE A 231 2.30 -16.62 9.66
CA PHE A 231 1.03 -17.33 9.52
C PHE A 231 1.21 -18.76 9.02
N LEU A 232 2.06 -18.95 8.01
CA LEU A 232 2.35 -20.26 7.44
C LEU A 232 3.05 -21.21 8.41
N GLN A 233 3.95 -20.68 9.23
CA GLN A 233 4.63 -21.44 10.29
C GLN A 233 3.76 -21.72 11.51
N GLY A 234 2.52 -21.21 11.54
CA GLY A 234 1.60 -21.39 12.65
C GLY A 234 1.97 -20.62 13.92
N LEU A 235 2.77 -19.56 13.81
CA LEU A 235 3.09 -18.67 14.93
C LEU A 235 1.90 -17.79 15.32
N THR A 236 0.98 -17.59 14.38
CA THR A 236 -0.26 -16.82 14.59
C THR A 236 -1.46 -17.50 13.94
N ALA A 237 -2.64 -17.36 14.55
CA ALA A 237 -3.89 -17.91 14.02
C ALA A 237 -4.55 -17.00 12.98
N MET A 238 -4.31 -15.70 13.08
CA MET A 238 -4.78 -14.67 12.14
C MET A 238 -3.64 -13.73 11.82
N GLN A 239 -3.56 -13.27 10.56
CA GLN A 239 -2.57 -12.28 10.11
C GLN A 239 -3.20 -11.27 9.18
N TRP A 240 -2.92 -9.99 9.41
CA TRP A 240 -3.17 -8.93 8.45
C TRP A 240 -2.06 -8.92 7.40
N SER A 241 -2.42 -9.07 6.13
CA SER A 241 -1.47 -9.01 5.02
C SER A 241 -2.16 -8.59 3.72
N GLY A 242 -1.40 -8.45 2.65
CA GLY A 242 -1.93 -8.05 1.36
C GLY A 242 -2.38 -9.21 0.48
N LEU A 243 -3.05 -8.85 -0.62
CA LEU A 243 -3.51 -9.82 -1.63
C LEU A 243 -2.32 -10.58 -2.26
N TRP A 244 -1.14 -9.97 -2.33
CA TRP A 244 0.10 -10.59 -2.83
C TRP A 244 0.53 -11.85 -2.06
N ALA A 245 0.13 -11.99 -0.79
CA ALA A 245 0.43 -13.17 0.01
C ALA A 245 -0.45 -14.39 -0.36
N LEU A 246 -1.57 -14.18 -1.05
CA LEU A 246 -2.57 -15.20 -1.35
C LEU A 246 -2.01 -16.42 -2.09
N PRO A 247 -1.16 -16.30 -3.14
CA PRO A 247 -0.64 -17.46 -3.85
C PRO A 247 0.18 -18.39 -2.95
N GLN A 248 1.03 -17.81 -2.11
CA GLN A 248 1.85 -18.59 -1.18
C GLN A 248 1.00 -19.25 -0.09
N ILE A 249 0.05 -18.52 0.49
CA ILE A 249 -0.87 -19.05 1.50
C ILE A 249 -1.71 -20.19 0.92
N SER A 250 -2.26 -20.04 -0.28
CA SER A 250 -3.04 -21.09 -0.95
C SER A 250 -2.21 -22.33 -1.25
N LYS A 251 -0.96 -22.15 -1.66
CA LYS A 251 -0.05 -23.27 -1.95
C LYS A 251 0.26 -24.07 -0.69
N GLU A 252 0.51 -23.42 0.43
CA GLU A 252 0.98 -24.08 1.67
C GLU A 252 -0.17 -24.61 2.52
N LEU A 253 -1.32 -23.93 2.53
CA LEU A 253 -2.43 -24.26 3.43
C LEU A 253 -3.65 -24.88 2.71
N GLY A 254 -3.65 -24.92 1.37
CA GLY A 254 -4.82 -25.40 0.62
C GLY A 254 -6.08 -24.63 1.01
N ASP A 255 -7.10 -25.34 1.49
CA ASP A 255 -8.39 -24.75 1.89
C ASP A 255 -8.48 -24.37 3.38
N ASP A 256 -7.39 -24.56 4.17
CA ASP A 256 -7.40 -24.28 5.61
C ASP A 256 -7.17 -22.80 5.94
N PHE A 257 -7.65 -21.91 5.11
CA PHE A 257 -7.69 -20.48 5.44
C PHE A 257 -8.92 -19.81 4.85
N GLY A 258 -9.22 -18.64 5.38
CA GLY A 258 -10.19 -17.71 4.84
C GLY A 258 -9.69 -16.29 4.93
N VAL A 259 -10.42 -15.36 4.32
CA VAL A 259 -10.10 -13.93 4.31
C VAL A 259 -11.29 -13.09 4.76
N LEU A 260 -11.01 -11.96 5.41
CA LEU A 260 -12.01 -11.01 5.88
C LEU A 260 -11.50 -9.57 5.66
N PRO A 261 -12.38 -8.59 5.48
CA PRO A 261 -12.03 -7.20 5.65
C PRO A 261 -11.73 -6.91 7.12
N PHE A 262 -11.13 -5.78 7.43
CA PHE A 262 -11.07 -5.31 8.81
C PHE A 262 -12.51 -5.13 9.33
N PRO A 263 -12.85 -5.72 10.48
CA PRO A 263 -14.24 -5.77 10.93
C PRO A 263 -14.73 -4.40 11.40
N LYS A 264 -16.03 -4.17 11.21
CA LYS A 264 -16.68 -2.91 11.60
C LYS A 264 -16.59 -2.63 13.09
N ASP A 265 -16.64 -1.35 13.48
CA ASP A 265 -16.80 -0.92 14.87
C ASP A 265 -17.93 0.09 15.04
N GLY A 266 -18.73 -0.12 16.08
CA GLY A 266 -19.85 0.76 16.41
C GLY A 266 -21.07 0.65 15.47
N PRO A 267 -22.13 1.41 15.75
CA PRO A 267 -23.42 1.30 15.05
C PRO A 267 -23.40 1.89 13.63
N HIS A 268 -22.50 2.84 13.37
CA HIS A 268 -22.34 3.50 12.06
C HIS A 268 -21.16 2.96 11.28
N GLY A 269 -20.45 1.98 11.84
CA GLY A 269 -19.28 1.38 11.21
C GLY A 269 -19.63 0.40 10.09
N ALA A 270 -18.70 0.23 9.19
CA ALA A 270 -18.74 -0.76 8.12
C ALA A 270 -17.40 -1.51 8.07
N PRO A 271 -17.33 -2.74 7.51
CA PRO A 271 -16.04 -3.35 7.22
C PRO A 271 -15.16 -2.42 6.37
N ALA A 272 -13.84 -2.50 6.52
CA ALA A 272 -12.95 -1.63 5.80
C ALA A 272 -11.71 -2.38 5.30
N VAL A 273 -11.24 -2.05 4.10
CA VAL A 273 -9.94 -2.47 3.59
C VAL A 273 -9.18 -1.27 3.03
N PRO A 274 -7.89 -1.12 3.33
CA PRO A 274 -7.10 -0.11 2.68
C PRO A 274 -6.86 -0.54 1.23
N VAL A 275 -7.00 0.43 0.33
CA VAL A 275 -6.75 0.28 -1.09
C VAL A 275 -5.70 1.29 -1.49
N GLY A 276 -4.68 0.84 -2.21
CA GLY A 276 -3.65 1.70 -2.72
C GLY A 276 -3.05 1.14 -3.99
N ALA A 277 -2.09 1.85 -4.50
CA ALA A 277 -1.20 1.33 -5.52
C ALA A 277 -0.02 2.27 -5.66
N TYR A 278 1.13 1.71 -5.93
CA TYR A 278 2.15 2.48 -6.60
C TYR A 278 1.70 2.80 -8.03
N GLY A 279 2.26 3.83 -8.59
CA GLY A 279 2.09 4.19 -9.98
C GLY A 279 3.42 4.62 -10.56
N SER A 280 3.53 4.73 -11.86
CA SER A 280 4.68 5.36 -12.49
C SER A 280 4.50 6.86 -12.55
N ALA A 281 5.50 7.58 -12.07
CA ALA A 281 5.60 9.03 -12.13
C ALA A 281 6.91 9.45 -12.83
N VAL A 282 6.93 10.68 -13.33
CA VAL A 282 8.07 11.26 -14.06
C VAL A 282 8.65 12.42 -13.25
N SER A 283 9.95 12.39 -13.04
CA SER A 283 10.70 13.45 -12.37
C SER A 283 10.73 14.74 -13.21
N ALA A 284 10.39 15.86 -12.59
CA ALA A 284 10.52 17.18 -13.25
C ALA A 284 11.98 17.58 -13.51
N ARG A 285 12.94 16.93 -12.82
CA ARG A 285 14.38 17.14 -13.05
C ARG A 285 14.95 16.26 -14.15
N SER A 286 14.17 15.33 -14.70
CA SER A 286 14.59 14.57 -15.88
C SER A 286 14.98 15.51 -17.03
N ARG A 287 16.10 15.26 -17.65
CA ARG A 287 16.54 15.94 -18.89
C ARG A 287 15.78 15.42 -20.11
N HIS A 288 15.10 14.28 -19.96
CA HIS A 288 14.39 13.56 -21.02
C HIS A 288 12.89 13.40 -20.71
N ARG A 289 12.24 14.45 -20.13
CA ARG A 289 10.84 14.39 -19.67
C ARG A 289 9.86 13.88 -20.72
N ALA A 290 10.01 14.32 -21.98
CA ALA A 290 9.13 13.86 -23.06
C ALA A 290 9.28 12.36 -23.32
N ALA A 291 10.51 11.87 -23.42
CA ALA A 291 10.80 10.44 -23.60
C ALA A 291 10.36 9.60 -22.38
N ALA A 292 10.54 10.13 -21.17
CA ALA A 292 10.08 9.48 -19.93
C ALA A 292 8.55 9.37 -19.89
N LYS A 293 7.81 10.42 -20.28
CA LYS A 293 6.35 10.38 -20.42
C LYS A 293 5.90 9.35 -21.46
N GLU A 294 6.55 9.33 -22.61
CA GLU A 294 6.25 8.39 -23.69
C GLU A 294 6.50 6.94 -23.26
N TYR A 295 7.59 6.68 -22.53
CA TYR A 295 7.88 5.36 -21.94
C TYR A 295 6.80 4.94 -20.92
N VAL A 296 6.39 5.84 -20.01
CA VAL A 296 5.31 5.55 -19.04
C VAL A 296 3.98 5.26 -19.73
N LYS A 297 3.64 6.02 -20.79
CA LYS A 297 2.46 5.78 -21.62
C LYS A 297 2.49 4.40 -22.26
N TRP A 298 3.59 4.11 -22.94
CA TRP A 298 3.78 2.80 -23.57
C TRP A 298 3.65 1.66 -22.56
N LEU A 299 4.35 1.74 -21.44
CA LEU A 299 4.41 0.66 -20.45
C LEU A 299 3.09 0.44 -19.71
N TRP A 300 2.48 1.53 -19.20
CA TRP A 300 1.35 1.43 -18.27
C TRP A 300 -0.01 1.88 -18.85
N VAL A 301 -0.06 2.28 -20.12
CA VAL A 301 -1.32 2.63 -20.79
C VAL A 301 -1.52 1.79 -22.04
N GLU A 302 -0.50 1.62 -22.89
CA GLU A 302 -0.62 0.93 -24.17
C GLU A 302 -0.41 -0.59 -24.05
N ARG A 303 0.58 -1.03 -23.25
CA ARG A 303 0.93 -2.45 -23.05
C ARG A 303 0.02 -3.09 -21.99
N THR A 304 -1.24 -3.32 -22.35
CA THR A 304 -2.23 -3.99 -21.49
C THR A 304 -1.83 -5.41 -21.11
N ASP A 305 -1.09 -6.10 -21.97
CA ASP A 305 -0.48 -7.40 -21.72
C ASP A 305 0.53 -7.35 -20.55
N TYR A 306 1.37 -6.32 -20.48
CA TYR A 306 2.31 -6.14 -19.38
C TYR A 306 1.60 -5.78 -18.08
N GLN A 307 0.55 -4.96 -18.14
CA GLN A 307 -0.26 -4.65 -16.95
C GLN A 307 -0.93 -5.91 -16.39
N GLU A 308 -1.51 -6.74 -17.26
CA GLU A 308 -2.14 -7.98 -16.84
C GLU A 308 -1.11 -8.96 -16.28
N GLU A 309 0.02 -9.14 -16.96
CA GLU A 309 1.09 -10.03 -16.49
C GLU A 309 1.66 -9.55 -15.15
N PHE A 310 1.96 -8.26 -15.01
CA PHE A 310 2.47 -7.69 -13.76
C PHE A 310 1.51 -7.92 -12.59
N ALA A 311 0.22 -7.66 -12.80
CA ALA A 311 -0.79 -7.84 -11.76
C ALA A 311 -1.01 -9.32 -11.39
N LEU A 312 -1.08 -10.23 -12.36
CA LEU A 312 -1.62 -11.58 -12.13
C LEU A 312 -0.59 -12.70 -12.09
N SER A 313 0.65 -12.46 -12.53
CA SER A 313 1.64 -13.53 -12.66
C SER A 313 2.70 -13.52 -11.56
N TYR A 314 2.90 -12.40 -10.89
CA TYR A 314 3.95 -12.26 -9.86
C TYR A 314 3.36 -12.10 -8.47
N GLY A 315 2.91 -10.95 -8.07
CA GLY A 315 2.46 -10.71 -6.71
C GLY A 315 0.96 -10.89 -6.47
N PHE A 316 0.18 -11.20 -7.45
CA PHE A 316 -1.28 -11.32 -7.34
C PHE A 316 -1.94 -10.03 -6.82
N HIS A 317 -2.10 -9.09 -7.73
CA HIS A 317 -2.78 -7.82 -7.53
C HIS A 317 -4.01 -7.72 -8.40
N ILE A 318 -4.88 -6.77 -8.14
CA ILE A 318 -5.98 -6.47 -9.06
C ILE A 318 -5.45 -5.50 -10.14
N PRO A 319 -5.66 -5.76 -11.44
CA PRO A 319 -5.30 -4.79 -12.48
C PRO A 319 -5.92 -3.42 -12.23
N ALA A 320 -5.15 -2.35 -12.40
CA ALA A 320 -5.64 -0.98 -12.22
C ALA A 320 -6.73 -0.61 -13.23
N ARG A 321 -6.75 -1.28 -14.41
CA ARG A 321 -7.79 -1.10 -15.43
C ARG A 321 -8.98 -2.01 -15.17
N ILE A 322 -10.17 -1.42 -15.16
CA ILE A 322 -11.44 -2.10 -14.91
C ILE A 322 -11.68 -3.21 -15.96
N SER A 323 -11.37 -2.92 -17.23
CA SER A 323 -11.52 -3.87 -18.32
C SER A 323 -10.64 -5.12 -18.18
N LEU A 324 -9.40 -4.97 -17.66
CA LEU A 324 -8.49 -6.08 -17.39
C LEU A 324 -8.93 -6.85 -16.14
N ALA A 325 -9.28 -6.16 -15.06
CA ALA A 325 -9.75 -6.79 -13.83
C ALA A 325 -10.99 -7.69 -14.09
N ARG A 326 -11.92 -7.22 -14.91
CA ARG A 326 -13.12 -7.98 -15.29
C ARG A 326 -12.80 -9.25 -16.09
N LYS A 327 -11.72 -9.28 -16.88
CA LYS A 327 -11.29 -10.43 -17.66
C LYS A 327 -10.47 -11.43 -16.86
N ALA A 328 -9.87 -11.02 -15.74
CA ALA A 328 -8.96 -11.82 -14.94
C ALA A 328 -9.65 -13.04 -14.31
N ALA A 329 -9.51 -14.22 -14.93
CA ALA A 329 -10.12 -15.45 -14.42
C ALA A 329 -9.66 -15.80 -13.00
N LYS A 330 -8.39 -15.53 -12.66
CA LYS A 330 -7.80 -15.77 -11.33
C LYS A 330 -8.51 -14.99 -10.21
N LEU A 331 -9.24 -13.92 -10.53
CA LEU A 331 -9.93 -13.05 -9.57
C LEU A 331 -11.43 -13.38 -9.41
N ARG A 332 -11.91 -14.48 -10.00
CA ARG A 332 -13.37 -14.78 -10.06
C ARG A 332 -13.84 -15.81 -9.06
N SER A 333 -12.97 -16.43 -8.28
CA SER A 333 -13.35 -17.48 -7.33
C SER A 333 -12.52 -17.46 -6.07
N GLY A 334 -13.06 -18.03 -5.00
CA GLY A 334 -12.39 -18.19 -3.72
C GLY A 334 -11.96 -16.87 -3.07
N PRO A 335 -10.93 -16.89 -2.24
CA PRO A 335 -10.44 -15.71 -1.52
C PRO A 335 -10.02 -14.53 -2.43
N ALA A 336 -9.65 -14.79 -3.68
CA ALA A 336 -9.34 -13.74 -4.64
C ALA A 336 -10.60 -12.96 -5.07
N ALA A 337 -11.73 -13.65 -5.29
CA ALA A 337 -13.01 -12.99 -5.57
C ALA A 337 -13.52 -12.21 -4.36
N ASP A 338 -13.31 -12.74 -3.13
CA ASP A 338 -13.62 -12.01 -1.91
C ASP A 338 -12.80 -10.72 -1.81
N ALA A 339 -11.50 -10.75 -2.12
CA ALA A 339 -10.64 -9.58 -2.13
C ALA A 339 -11.12 -8.50 -3.12
N VAL A 340 -11.54 -8.90 -4.34
CA VAL A 340 -12.14 -7.96 -5.32
C VAL A 340 -13.42 -7.35 -4.77
N ARG A 341 -14.29 -8.18 -4.17
CA ARG A 341 -15.52 -7.71 -3.54
C ARG A 341 -15.24 -6.75 -2.39
N PHE A 342 -14.30 -7.07 -1.50
CA PHE A 342 -13.91 -6.18 -0.39
C PHE A 342 -13.37 -4.85 -0.91
N THR A 343 -12.55 -4.86 -1.97
CA THR A 343 -12.04 -3.64 -2.59
C THR A 343 -13.19 -2.77 -3.12
N THR A 344 -14.20 -3.38 -3.73
CA THR A 344 -15.33 -2.67 -4.33
C THR A 344 -16.31 -2.12 -3.28
N GLU A 345 -16.61 -2.93 -2.24
CA GLU A 345 -17.64 -2.60 -1.25
C GLU A 345 -17.10 -1.84 -0.03
N HIS A 346 -15.82 -2.03 0.30
CA HIS A 346 -15.22 -1.59 1.57
C HIS A 346 -13.85 -0.92 1.40
N GLY A 347 -13.46 -0.62 0.15
CA GLY A 347 -12.16 -0.04 -0.17
C GLY A 347 -12.06 1.43 0.23
N HIS A 348 -10.97 1.77 0.94
CA HIS A 348 -10.64 3.14 1.33
C HIS A 348 -9.22 3.48 0.89
N ALA A 349 -9.09 4.43 -0.03
CA ALA A 349 -7.80 4.95 -0.43
C ALA A 349 -7.34 6.05 0.53
N GLN A 350 -6.03 6.14 0.73
CA GLN A 350 -5.47 7.25 1.51
C GLN A 350 -5.62 8.56 0.74
N PRO A 351 -6.25 9.59 1.32
CA PRO A 351 -6.41 10.87 0.64
C PRO A 351 -5.07 11.55 0.36
N LEU A 352 -4.92 12.22 -0.79
CA LEU A 352 -3.70 12.97 -1.12
C LEU A 352 -3.37 14.06 -0.10
N LEU A 353 -4.38 14.65 0.56
CA LEU A 353 -4.21 15.61 1.65
C LEU A 353 -3.65 15.00 2.94
N TRP A 354 -3.57 13.66 3.03
CA TRP A 354 -2.94 12.97 4.16
C TRP A 354 -1.44 12.93 3.97
N THR A 355 -0.77 13.99 4.39
CA THR A 355 0.67 14.16 4.21
C THR A 355 1.50 13.19 5.06
N PRO A 356 2.80 12.97 4.76
CA PRO A 356 3.70 12.21 5.62
C PRO A 356 3.76 12.72 7.08
N ALA A 357 3.63 14.03 7.28
CA ALA A 357 3.57 14.62 8.63
C ALA A 357 2.31 14.19 9.40
N ASN A 358 1.15 14.15 8.73
CA ASN A 358 -0.09 13.63 9.30
C ASN A 358 0.03 12.15 9.64
N GLN A 359 0.58 11.35 8.72
CA GLN A 359 0.80 9.93 8.92
C GLN A 359 1.69 9.65 10.13
N THR A 360 2.83 10.34 10.25
CA THR A 360 3.74 10.21 11.41
C THR A 360 3.04 10.57 12.71
N ALA A 361 2.34 11.71 12.76
CA ALA A 361 1.65 12.14 13.96
C ALA A 361 0.58 11.14 14.42
N TYR A 362 -0.14 10.54 13.49
CA TYR A 362 -1.17 9.54 13.75
C TYR A 362 -0.56 8.20 14.20
N GLN A 363 0.46 7.70 13.50
CA GLN A 363 1.15 6.47 13.88
C GLN A 363 1.80 6.54 15.27
N ASP A 364 2.44 7.66 15.59
CA ASP A 364 3.01 7.87 16.93
C ASP A 364 1.94 7.79 18.02
N ALA A 365 0.76 8.36 17.78
CA ALA A 365 -0.36 8.26 18.71
C ALA A 365 -0.89 6.82 18.82
N LEU A 366 -1.00 6.09 17.70
CA LEU A 366 -1.38 4.68 17.71
C LEU A 366 -0.40 3.83 18.53
N VAL A 367 0.92 4.04 18.39
CA VAL A 367 1.91 3.33 19.20
C VAL A 367 1.69 3.60 20.68
N ARG A 368 1.47 4.88 21.08
CA ARG A 368 1.23 5.22 22.49
C ARG A 368 -0.08 4.64 23.01
N ILE A 369 -1.14 4.61 22.21
CA ILE A 369 -2.42 3.99 22.58
C ILE A 369 -2.25 2.48 22.69
N ILE A 370 -1.80 1.82 21.63
CA ILE A 370 -1.77 0.36 21.54
C ILE A 370 -0.79 -0.23 22.54
N LYS A 371 0.47 0.20 22.53
CA LYS A 371 1.52 -0.38 23.38
C LYS A 371 1.63 0.29 24.73
N GLY A 372 1.43 1.60 24.79
CA GLY A 372 1.61 2.40 26.00
C GLY A 372 0.37 2.52 26.88
N GLY A 373 -0.82 2.16 26.39
CA GLY A 373 -2.07 2.36 27.12
C GLY A 373 -2.38 3.82 27.39
N ALA A 374 -1.87 4.74 26.54
CA ALA A 374 -2.13 6.17 26.68
C ALA A 374 -3.63 6.45 26.50
N ASN A 375 -4.13 7.51 27.17
CA ASN A 375 -5.53 7.88 27.09
C ASN A 375 -5.93 8.23 25.64
N PRO A 376 -6.84 7.45 25.00
CA PRO A 376 -7.15 7.60 23.58
C PRO A 376 -7.76 8.98 23.25
N GLU A 377 -8.58 9.55 24.15
CA GLU A 377 -9.22 10.85 23.88
C GLU A 377 -8.16 11.98 23.82
N SER A 378 -7.16 11.95 24.72
CA SER A 378 -6.11 12.94 24.72
C SER A 378 -5.20 12.83 23.50
N GLU A 379 -4.89 11.61 23.10
CA GLU A 379 -4.07 11.32 21.92
C GLU A 379 -4.79 11.73 20.62
N VAL A 380 -6.05 11.35 20.45
CA VAL A 380 -6.86 11.74 19.29
C VAL A 380 -6.97 13.26 19.20
N ARG A 381 -7.29 13.97 20.30
CA ARG A 381 -7.32 15.44 20.28
C ARG A 381 -5.99 16.07 19.88
N ALA A 382 -4.87 15.47 20.33
CA ALA A 382 -3.55 15.97 19.95
C ALA A 382 -3.27 15.78 18.46
N VAL A 383 -3.64 14.62 17.89
CA VAL A 383 -3.50 14.33 16.46
C VAL A 383 -4.41 15.26 15.64
N VAL A 384 -5.68 15.42 16.03
CA VAL A 384 -6.63 16.33 15.36
C VAL A 384 -6.05 17.73 15.22
N ARG A 385 -5.48 18.29 16.28
CA ARG A 385 -4.83 19.63 16.22
C ARG A 385 -3.66 19.66 15.23
N LYS A 386 -2.80 18.63 15.23
CA LYS A 386 -1.63 18.58 14.33
C LYS A 386 -2.09 18.44 12.86
N VAL A 387 -3.04 17.55 12.62
CA VAL A 387 -3.59 17.32 11.26
C VAL A 387 -4.30 18.57 10.76
N SER A 388 -5.12 19.25 11.59
CA SER A 388 -5.77 20.50 11.20
C SER A 388 -4.75 21.57 10.79
N ALA A 389 -3.70 21.77 11.58
CA ALA A 389 -2.65 22.74 11.27
C ALA A 389 -1.91 22.40 9.95
N GLU A 390 -1.66 21.12 9.72
CA GLU A 390 -1.01 20.66 8.48
C GLU A 390 -1.92 20.80 7.26
N LEU A 391 -3.21 20.48 7.38
CA LEU A 391 -4.19 20.72 6.32
C LEU A 391 -4.31 22.19 5.95
N ASP A 392 -4.29 23.08 6.95
CA ASP A 392 -4.26 24.54 6.72
C ASP A 392 -2.98 24.99 6.01
N ARG A 393 -1.83 24.40 6.36
CA ARG A 393 -0.54 24.68 5.71
C ARG A 393 -0.56 24.32 4.22
N VAL A 394 -1.04 23.12 3.90
CA VAL A 394 -1.03 22.66 2.48
C VAL A 394 -2.07 23.38 1.64
N LYS A 395 -3.19 23.81 2.22
CA LYS A 395 -4.20 24.61 1.52
C LYS A 395 -3.73 26.04 1.20
N LYS A 396 -2.91 26.64 2.04
CA LYS A 396 -2.34 28.00 1.81
C LYS A 396 -1.30 28.04 0.69
N LYS A 397 -0.78 26.89 0.25
CA LYS A 397 0.16 26.78 -0.87
C LYS A 397 -0.53 26.68 -2.25
N ARG A 398 -1.87 26.71 -2.28
CA ARG A 398 -2.67 26.75 -3.51
C ARG A 398 -2.61 28.08 -4.21
#